data_7db307c95b7a5edac33d63f939cddb87
#
_entry.id   7db307c95b7a5edac33d63f939cddb87
#
_cell.length_a   1.000
_cell.length_b   1.000
_cell.length_c   1.000
_cell.angle_alpha   90.00
_cell.angle_beta   90.00
_cell.angle_gamma   90.00
#
_symmetry.space_group_name_H-M   'P 1'
#
loop_
_entity.id
_entity.type
_entity.pdbx_description
1 polymer ?
#
loop_
_entity_poly.entity_id
_entity_poly.type
_entity_poly.pdbx_seq_one_letter_code
_entity_poly.pdbx_strand_id
1 'polypeptide(L)'
;MSEENSQTKTSQVTDIVHAVAAVTKEVPIYQDAIQPAAQEVGKALGTVAKLVNVALAPVSALVWGYDQIKEFTATKVARKLENVPPENIITPKPNVAGPAIEALRYTGHEESLSEMYANLLATAMNKDTIENAHPAFVEIIKQLTPDEAKIINLFLDSGVVFPIITMQSEGNGKSAGTNNVYENYSHIGIKAGCDNPHLTPAYLNNLCRLGLCEIPNGQYYFIEEHYNDLLSSDFLNGFKKEIESSGLKFKYDKSYLHITTLGKQFAKACTNK
;
A
#
# COMPACT_ATOMS: atom_id res chain seq x y z
N MET A 1 -45.21 -9.73 14.27
CA MET A 1 -43.80 -10.10 13.97
C MET A 1 -42.97 -8.94 13.37
N SER A 2 -43.44 -7.71 13.41
CA SER A 2 -42.71 -6.53 12.81
C SER A 2 -42.25 -5.49 13.85
N GLU A 3 -42.60 -5.60 15.11
CA GLU A 3 -42.20 -4.63 16.16
C GLU A 3 -40.93 -5.03 16.94
N GLU A 4 -40.63 -6.32 17.06
CA GLU A 4 -39.40 -6.80 17.74
C GLU A 4 -38.11 -6.46 16.99
N ASN A 5 -38.16 -6.35 15.66
CA ASN A 5 -36.99 -6.08 14.82
C ASN A 5 -36.57 -4.60 14.80
N SER A 6 -37.49 -3.69 15.24
CA SER A 6 -37.23 -2.25 15.32
C SER A 6 -36.55 -1.87 16.63
N GLN A 7 -36.88 -2.53 17.73
CA GLN A 7 -36.31 -2.28 19.06
C GLN A 7 -34.86 -2.78 19.16
N THR A 8 -34.54 -3.91 18.54
CA THR A 8 -33.15 -4.44 18.52
C THR A 8 -32.20 -3.54 17.73
N LYS A 9 -32.65 -2.90 16.64
CA LYS A 9 -31.87 -1.95 15.87
C LYS A 9 -31.58 -0.64 16.60
N THR A 10 -32.54 -0.16 17.39
CA THR A 10 -32.38 1.09 18.16
C THR A 10 -31.42 0.89 19.35
N SER A 11 -31.46 -0.28 20.00
CA SER A 11 -30.54 -0.65 21.07
C SER A 11 -29.09 -0.69 20.59
N GLN A 12 -28.81 -1.32 19.43
CA GLN A 12 -27.48 -1.41 18.87
C GLN A 12 -26.87 -0.04 18.47
N VAL A 13 -27.69 0.89 18.01
CA VAL A 13 -27.23 2.26 17.69
C VAL A 13 -26.87 3.03 18.96
N THR A 14 -27.64 2.83 20.04
CA THR A 14 -27.39 3.48 21.33
C THR A 14 -26.10 2.93 21.97
N ASP A 15 -25.86 1.63 21.86
CA ASP A 15 -24.64 0.99 22.36
C ASP A 15 -23.37 1.46 21.60
N ILE A 16 -23.49 1.73 20.29
CA ILE A 16 -22.40 2.29 19.48
C ILE A 16 -22.07 3.72 19.91
N VAL A 17 -23.07 4.55 20.17
CA VAL A 17 -22.88 5.93 20.66
C VAL A 17 -22.22 5.92 22.04
N HIS A 18 -22.60 5.00 22.92
CA HIS A 18 -21.99 4.85 24.25
C HIS A 18 -20.57 4.30 24.20
N ALA A 19 -20.25 3.39 23.27
CA ALA A 19 -18.90 2.86 23.10
C ALA A 19 -17.91 3.93 22.55
N VAL A 20 -18.37 4.77 21.63
CA VAL A 20 -17.56 5.92 21.14
C VAL A 20 -17.36 6.96 22.24
N ALA A 21 -18.38 7.21 23.08
CA ALA A 21 -18.28 8.11 24.22
C ALA A 21 -17.37 7.56 25.35
N ALA A 22 -17.27 6.24 25.49
CA ALA A 22 -16.39 5.60 26.48
C ALA A 22 -14.91 5.68 26.08
N VAL A 23 -14.59 5.51 24.80
CA VAL A 23 -13.21 5.63 24.28
C VAL A 23 -12.68 7.06 24.42
N THR A 24 -13.55 8.08 24.29
CA THR A 24 -13.17 9.49 24.48
C THR A 24 -12.97 9.88 25.95
N LYS A 25 -13.42 9.07 26.91
CA LYS A 25 -13.29 9.36 28.36
C LYS A 25 -11.97 8.85 28.99
N GLU A 26 -11.30 7.93 28.35
CA GLU A 26 -10.08 7.30 28.93
C GLU A 26 -8.76 7.90 28.46
N VAL A 27 -8.76 8.91 27.60
CA VAL A 27 -7.55 9.62 27.16
C VAL A 27 -7.48 10.98 27.86
N PRO A 28 -6.59 11.19 28.85
CA PRO A 28 -6.48 12.46 29.56
C PRO A 28 -5.67 13.47 28.76
N ILE A 29 -6.32 14.22 27.87
CA ILE A 29 -5.70 15.33 27.15
C ILE A 29 -6.65 16.51 27.11
N TYR A 30 -6.26 17.60 27.74
CA TYR A 30 -6.74 18.98 27.71
C TYR A 30 -8.18 19.23 27.21
N GLN A 31 -9.09 19.46 28.14
CA GLN A 31 -10.56 19.44 27.92
C GLN A 31 -11.12 20.60 27.08
N ASP A 32 -10.46 21.74 26.90
CA ASP A 32 -11.10 22.92 26.33
C ASP A 32 -10.79 23.21 24.85
N ALA A 33 -9.71 22.67 24.29
CA ALA A 33 -9.34 22.86 22.88
C ALA A 33 -9.69 21.67 21.97
N ILE A 34 -10.05 20.53 22.52
CA ILE A 34 -10.17 19.25 21.82
C ILE A 34 -11.63 18.84 21.56
N GLN A 35 -12.61 19.43 22.27
CA GLN A 35 -14.01 19.07 22.10
C GLN A 35 -14.56 19.23 20.67
N PRO A 36 -14.29 20.31 19.93
CA PRO A 36 -14.73 20.41 18.53
C PRO A 36 -14.05 19.37 17.62
N ALA A 37 -12.74 19.16 17.80
CA ALA A 37 -11.96 18.20 17.01
C ALA A 37 -12.44 16.76 17.22
N ALA A 38 -12.61 16.38 18.48
CA ALA A 38 -13.11 15.05 18.82
C ALA A 38 -14.54 14.81 18.30
N GLN A 39 -15.39 15.86 18.25
CA GLN A 39 -16.73 15.79 17.70
C GLN A 39 -16.75 15.63 16.18
N GLU A 40 -15.91 16.36 15.43
CA GLU A 40 -15.83 16.24 13.97
C GLU A 40 -15.14 14.92 13.56
N VAL A 41 -14.06 14.52 14.24
CA VAL A 41 -13.48 13.17 14.08
C VAL A 41 -14.51 12.11 14.43
N GLY A 42 -15.26 12.27 15.51
CA GLY A 42 -16.35 11.38 15.89
C GLY A 42 -17.46 11.31 14.85
N LYS A 43 -17.86 12.43 14.24
CA LYS A 43 -18.87 12.45 13.16
C LYS A 43 -18.34 11.81 11.87
N ALA A 44 -17.12 12.14 11.48
CA ALA A 44 -16.47 11.56 10.30
C ALA A 44 -16.26 10.04 10.49
N LEU A 45 -15.75 9.61 11.65
CA LEU A 45 -15.65 8.20 12.02
C LEU A 45 -17.02 7.52 12.12
N GLY A 46 -18.06 8.24 12.62
CA GLY A 46 -19.43 7.77 12.63
C GLY A 46 -20.00 7.53 11.24
N THR A 47 -19.61 8.33 10.24
CA THR A 47 -19.99 8.11 8.83
C THR A 47 -19.26 6.91 8.25
N VAL A 48 -17.97 6.76 8.52
CA VAL A 48 -17.20 5.57 8.14
C VAL A 48 -17.79 4.32 8.80
N ALA A 49 -18.13 4.38 10.08
CA ALA A 49 -18.79 3.26 10.79
C ALA A 49 -20.17 2.90 10.20
N LYS A 50 -20.97 3.89 9.72
CA LYS A 50 -22.24 3.62 9.01
C LYS A 50 -22.00 2.92 7.68
N LEU A 51 -20.98 3.32 6.93
CA LEU A 51 -20.58 2.64 5.69
C LEU A 51 -20.12 1.21 5.97
N VAL A 52 -19.39 1.00 7.08
CA VAL A 52 -19.05 -0.36 7.57
C VAL A 52 -20.28 -1.21 7.75
N ASN A 53 -21.30 -0.69 8.44
CA ASN A 53 -22.55 -1.45 8.69
C ASN A 53 -23.26 -1.85 7.39
N VAL A 54 -23.29 -0.97 6.38
CA VAL A 54 -23.92 -1.26 5.08
C VAL A 54 -23.12 -2.28 4.28
N ALA A 55 -21.78 -2.16 4.26
CA ALA A 55 -20.90 -3.06 3.53
C ALA A 55 -20.80 -4.46 4.18
N LEU A 56 -20.97 -4.55 5.52
CA LEU A 56 -20.82 -5.79 6.28
C LEU A 56 -22.11 -6.60 6.41
N ALA A 57 -23.28 -6.03 6.13
CA ALA A 57 -24.59 -6.64 6.41
C ALA A 57 -24.84 -8.04 5.80
N PRO A 58 -24.25 -8.46 4.66
CA PRO A 58 -24.63 -9.73 4.03
C PRO A 58 -23.68 -10.91 4.24
N VAL A 59 -22.55 -10.79 4.95
CA VAL A 59 -21.51 -11.85 4.89
C VAL A 59 -21.16 -12.42 6.24
N SER A 60 -21.47 -13.70 6.44
CA SER A 60 -21.31 -14.46 7.70
C SER A 60 -19.91 -15.03 7.95
N ALA A 61 -18.97 -14.92 7.00
CA ALA A 61 -17.62 -15.48 7.13
C ALA A 61 -16.56 -14.39 6.84
N LEU A 62 -16.25 -13.57 7.84
CA LEU A 62 -15.26 -12.51 7.74
C LEU A 62 -13.95 -12.94 8.40
N VAL A 63 -12.83 -12.68 7.74
CA VAL A 63 -11.51 -12.80 8.36
C VAL A 63 -11.38 -11.75 9.46
N TRP A 64 -11.76 -10.48 9.18
CA TRP A 64 -12.00 -9.46 10.19
C TRP A 64 -13.49 -9.23 10.38
N GLY A 65 -13.94 -9.31 11.65
CA GLY A 65 -15.30 -8.97 12.07
C GLY A 65 -15.53 -7.46 12.15
N TYR A 66 -16.79 -7.08 12.35
CA TYR A 66 -17.21 -5.68 12.51
C TYR A 66 -16.42 -4.95 13.60
N ASP A 67 -16.25 -5.58 14.76
CA ASP A 67 -15.62 -4.93 15.92
C ASP A 67 -14.13 -4.63 15.66
N GLN A 68 -13.41 -5.54 15.00
CA GLN A 68 -12.01 -5.34 14.64
C GLN A 68 -11.84 -4.18 13.65
N ILE A 69 -12.71 -4.08 12.63
CA ILE A 69 -12.67 -2.98 11.67
C ILE A 69 -13.02 -1.66 12.34
N LYS A 70 -14.00 -1.66 13.26
CA LYS A 70 -14.38 -0.49 14.03
C LYS A 70 -13.24 -0.01 14.92
N GLU A 71 -12.59 -0.91 15.65
CA GLU A 71 -11.44 -0.60 16.49
C GLU A 71 -10.26 -0.10 15.66
N PHE A 72 -9.95 -0.78 14.56
CA PHE A 72 -8.92 -0.34 13.61
C PHE A 72 -9.17 1.08 13.13
N THR A 73 -10.39 1.38 12.69
CA THR A 73 -10.74 2.70 12.17
C THR A 73 -10.66 3.76 13.27
N ALA A 74 -11.19 3.46 14.47
CA ALA A 74 -11.17 4.39 15.59
C ALA A 74 -9.76 4.66 16.16
N THR A 75 -8.83 3.73 16.02
CA THR A 75 -7.47 3.86 16.56
C THR A 75 -6.46 4.27 15.50
N LYS A 76 -6.32 3.48 14.42
CA LYS A 76 -5.27 3.71 13.41
C LYS A 76 -5.55 4.97 12.56
N VAL A 77 -6.78 5.17 12.08
CA VAL A 77 -7.12 6.37 11.29
C VAL A 77 -7.13 7.61 12.18
N ALA A 78 -7.69 7.54 13.39
CA ALA A 78 -7.70 8.68 14.32
C ALA A 78 -6.28 9.14 14.65
N ARG A 79 -5.36 8.22 14.94
CA ARG A 79 -3.94 8.55 15.19
C ARG A 79 -3.29 9.29 14.03
N LYS A 80 -3.64 8.94 12.78
CA LYS A 80 -3.09 9.65 11.60
C LYS A 80 -3.67 11.05 11.43
N LEU A 81 -4.77 11.36 12.07
CA LEU A 81 -5.43 12.67 12.05
C LEU A 81 -5.09 13.55 13.27
N GLU A 82 -4.31 13.07 14.24
CA GLU A 82 -4.00 13.78 15.48
C GLU A 82 -3.41 15.19 15.25
N ASN A 83 -2.60 15.33 14.20
CA ASN A 83 -1.96 16.62 13.86
C ASN A 83 -2.74 17.44 12.82
N VAL A 84 -3.92 16.98 12.41
CA VAL A 84 -4.77 17.71 11.46
C VAL A 84 -5.67 18.67 12.24
N PRO A 85 -5.69 19.97 11.89
CA PRO A 85 -6.61 20.92 12.54
C PRO A 85 -8.06 20.43 12.44
N PRO A 86 -8.86 20.59 13.51
CA PRO A 86 -10.23 20.08 13.56
C PRO A 86 -11.11 20.56 12.41
N GLU A 87 -10.95 21.83 12.02
CA GLU A 87 -11.66 22.47 10.90
C GLU A 87 -11.32 21.90 9.53
N ASN A 88 -10.22 21.15 9.46
CA ASN A 88 -9.76 20.46 8.23
C ASN A 88 -10.18 18.98 8.20
N ILE A 89 -10.76 18.44 9.28
CA ILE A 89 -11.26 17.07 9.29
C ILE A 89 -12.65 17.05 8.66
N ILE A 90 -12.79 16.29 7.58
CA ILE A 90 -14.00 16.19 6.77
C ILE A 90 -14.46 14.75 6.60
N THR A 91 -15.73 14.59 6.25
CA THR A 91 -16.28 13.28 5.88
C THR A 91 -15.66 12.80 4.56
N PRO A 92 -15.04 11.61 4.50
CA PRO A 92 -14.45 11.09 3.28
C PRO A 92 -15.52 10.77 2.23
N LYS A 93 -15.15 10.85 0.95
CA LYS A 93 -16.05 10.47 -0.15
C LYS A 93 -16.44 8.99 -0.03
N PRO A 94 -17.73 8.62 -0.15
CA PRO A 94 -18.20 7.23 -0.02
C PRO A 94 -17.53 6.24 -0.98
N ASN A 95 -17.19 6.69 -2.18
CA ASN A 95 -16.52 5.87 -3.19
C ASN A 95 -15.04 5.55 -2.88
N VAL A 96 -14.46 6.17 -1.85
CA VAL A 96 -13.14 5.81 -1.29
C VAL A 96 -13.35 5.03 0.00
N ALA A 97 -14.12 5.59 0.94
CA ALA A 97 -14.24 5.03 2.28
C ALA A 97 -14.95 3.66 2.30
N GLY A 98 -16.07 3.51 1.56
CA GLY A 98 -16.81 2.25 1.52
C GLY A 98 -15.96 1.06 1.06
N PRO A 99 -15.39 1.13 -0.16
CA PRO A 99 -14.53 0.06 -0.67
C PRO A 99 -13.27 -0.20 0.17
N ALA A 100 -12.65 0.84 0.77
CA ALA A 100 -11.49 0.67 1.65
C ALA A 100 -11.85 -0.12 2.92
N ILE A 101 -12.97 0.21 3.55
CA ILE A 101 -13.48 -0.50 4.72
C ILE A 101 -13.87 -1.93 4.37
N GLU A 102 -14.50 -2.14 3.22
CA GLU A 102 -14.82 -3.48 2.74
C GLU A 102 -13.56 -4.32 2.52
N ALA A 103 -12.53 -3.75 1.90
CA ALA A 103 -11.27 -4.44 1.66
C ALA A 103 -10.55 -4.86 2.95
N LEU A 104 -10.63 -4.07 4.01
CA LEU A 104 -10.06 -4.40 5.33
C LEU A 104 -10.59 -5.72 5.90
N ARG A 105 -11.75 -6.19 5.48
CA ARG A 105 -12.31 -7.49 5.88
C ARG A 105 -11.39 -8.65 5.54
N TYR A 106 -10.69 -8.55 4.42
CA TYR A 106 -9.84 -9.60 3.86
C TYR A 106 -8.35 -9.36 4.07
N THR A 107 -7.94 -8.09 4.23
CA THR A 107 -6.53 -7.70 4.28
C THR A 107 -6.13 -7.03 5.60
N GLY A 108 -7.06 -6.85 6.52
CA GLY A 108 -6.81 -6.17 7.81
C GLY A 108 -5.73 -6.82 8.67
N HIS A 109 -5.58 -8.14 8.57
CA HIS A 109 -4.55 -8.92 9.27
C HIS A 109 -3.14 -8.72 8.70
N GLU A 110 -3.02 -8.21 7.47
CA GLU A 110 -1.76 -7.87 6.84
C GLU A 110 -1.38 -6.41 7.19
N GLU A 111 -0.44 -6.24 8.10
CA GLU A 111 -0.12 -4.92 8.66
C GLU A 111 0.26 -3.90 7.59
N SER A 112 1.10 -4.28 6.62
CA SER A 112 1.53 -3.38 5.54
C SER A 112 0.36 -2.87 4.70
N LEU A 113 -0.62 -3.73 4.38
CA LEU A 113 -1.79 -3.37 3.57
C LEU A 113 -2.82 -2.59 4.39
N SER A 114 -3.08 -3.00 5.63
CA SER A 114 -4.01 -2.30 6.51
C SER A 114 -3.53 -0.88 6.82
N GLU A 115 -2.22 -0.66 7.01
CA GLU A 115 -1.64 0.68 7.15
C GLU A 115 -1.85 1.54 5.89
N MET A 116 -1.76 0.98 4.68
CA MET A 116 -2.08 1.72 3.45
C MET A 116 -3.54 2.17 3.40
N TYR A 117 -4.49 1.33 3.82
CA TYR A 117 -5.89 1.74 3.92
C TYR A 117 -6.11 2.81 4.99
N ALA A 118 -5.44 2.72 6.13
CA ALA A 118 -5.53 3.74 7.17
C ALA A 118 -5.00 5.10 6.67
N ASN A 119 -3.87 5.11 5.93
CA ASN A 119 -3.32 6.32 5.32
C ASN A 119 -4.27 6.91 4.27
N LEU A 120 -4.81 6.05 3.38
CA LEU A 120 -5.76 6.48 2.34
C LEU A 120 -7.02 7.10 2.95
N LEU A 121 -7.57 6.48 4.01
CA LEU A 121 -8.73 7.00 4.73
C LEU A 121 -8.40 8.34 5.40
N ALA A 122 -7.27 8.46 6.08
CA ALA A 122 -6.84 9.71 6.70
C ALA A 122 -6.62 10.82 5.65
N THR A 123 -5.99 10.50 4.51
CA THR A 123 -5.82 11.40 3.37
C THR A 123 -7.17 11.89 2.83
N ALA A 124 -8.16 10.99 2.73
CA ALA A 124 -9.52 11.30 2.28
C ALA A 124 -10.34 12.10 3.31
N MET A 125 -9.96 12.07 4.58
CA MET A 125 -10.61 12.80 5.68
C MET A 125 -9.97 14.14 6.00
N ASN A 126 -8.91 14.53 5.34
CA ASN A 126 -8.23 15.81 5.53
C ASN A 126 -8.47 16.72 4.31
N LYS A 127 -9.06 17.90 4.55
CA LYS A 127 -9.39 18.90 3.52
C LYS A 127 -8.16 19.31 2.68
N ASP A 128 -6.98 19.33 3.29
CA ASP A 128 -5.75 19.75 2.61
C ASP A 128 -5.17 18.66 1.69
N THR A 129 -5.59 17.40 1.89
CA THR A 129 -5.03 16.24 1.16
C THR A 129 -6.05 15.41 0.39
N ILE A 130 -7.35 15.69 0.51
CA ILE A 130 -8.44 14.92 -0.10
C ILE A 130 -8.28 14.73 -1.62
N GLU A 131 -7.70 15.70 -2.32
CA GLU A 131 -7.45 15.61 -3.76
C GLU A 131 -6.44 14.53 -4.15
N ASN A 132 -5.62 14.07 -3.19
CA ASN A 132 -4.69 12.96 -3.38
C ASN A 132 -5.37 11.58 -3.16
N ALA A 133 -6.55 11.52 -2.56
CA ALA A 133 -7.27 10.28 -2.27
C ALA A 133 -8.09 9.83 -3.49
N HIS A 134 -7.42 9.20 -4.46
CA HIS A 134 -8.09 8.72 -5.67
C HIS A 134 -8.81 7.38 -5.42
N PRO A 135 -10.07 7.16 -5.89
CA PRO A 135 -10.82 5.92 -5.67
C PRO A 135 -10.12 4.66 -6.20
N ALA A 136 -9.38 4.75 -7.30
CA ALA A 136 -8.60 3.63 -7.85
C ALA A 136 -7.55 3.09 -6.88
N PHE A 137 -7.13 3.86 -5.87
CA PHE A 137 -6.11 3.42 -4.92
C PHE A 137 -6.56 2.26 -4.05
N VAL A 138 -7.86 2.18 -3.75
CA VAL A 138 -8.43 1.02 -3.07
C VAL A 138 -8.23 -0.25 -3.90
N GLU A 139 -8.50 -0.19 -5.19
CA GLU A 139 -8.35 -1.33 -6.09
C GLU A 139 -6.88 -1.70 -6.33
N ILE A 140 -5.99 -0.72 -6.31
CA ILE A 140 -4.55 -0.97 -6.37
C ILE A 140 -4.11 -1.72 -5.11
N ILE A 141 -4.45 -1.25 -3.89
CA ILE A 141 -4.06 -1.91 -2.63
C ILE A 141 -4.56 -3.37 -2.59
N LYS A 142 -5.78 -3.65 -3.07
CA LYS A 142 -6.32 -5.01 -3.16
C LYS A 142 -5.47 -5.98 -4.00
N GLN A 143 -4.67 -5.46 -4.92
CA GLN A 143 -3.85 -6.24 -5.84
C GLN A 143 -2.37 -6.29 -5.43
N LEU A 144 -2.03 -5.74 -4.26
CA LEU A 144 -0.68 -5.77 -3.71
C LEU A 144 -0.51 -6.93 -2.73
N THR A 145 0.70 -7.47 -2.72
CA THR A 145 1.20 -8.29 -1.62
C THR A 145 1.79 -7.42 -0.51
N PRO A 146 1.95 -7.92 0.74
CA PRO A 146 2.65 -7.21 1.80
C PRO A 146 4.07 -6.75 1.41
N ASP A 147 4.80 -7.57 0.64
CA ASP A 147 6.14 -7.24 0.17
C ASP A 147 6.16 -6.11 -0.86
N GLU A 148 5.18 -6.07 -1.78
CA GLU A 148 5.03 -4.94 -2.71
C GLU A 148 4.69 -3.65 -1.98
N ALA A 149 3.90 -3.71 -0.92
CA ALA A 149 3.63 -2.55 -0.07
C ALA A 149 4.91 -2.01 0.59
N LYS A 150 5.82 -2.91 1.04
CA LYS A 150 7.14 -2.51 1.56
C LYS A 150 8.00 -1.81 0.49
N ILE A 151 7.97 -2.29 -0.76
CA ILE A 151 8.69 -1.65 -1.87
C ILE A 151 8.16 -0.25 -2.13
N ILE A 152 6.84 -0.05 -2.11
CA ILE A 152 6.21 1.26 -2.35
C ILE A 152 6.63 2.30 -1.30
N ASN A 153 6.92 1.90 -0.06
CA ASN A 153 7.43 2.81 0.96
C ASN A 153 8.75 3.51 0.57
N LEU A 154 9.53 2.90 -0.33
CA LEU A 154 10.76 3.50 -0.84
C LEU A 154 10.52 4.58 -1.92
N PHE A 155 9.30 4.69 -2.48
CA PHE A 155 9.03 5.56 -3.63
C PHE A 155 9.16 7.06 -3.31
N LEU A 156 9.01 7.43 -2.05
CA LEU A 156 9.15 8.81 -1.59
C LEU A 156 10.54 9.13 -1.04
N ASP A 157 11.44 8.16 -0.99
CA ASP A 157 12.80 8.39 -0.50
C ASP A 157 13.62 9.17 -1.54
N SER A 158 14.06 10.38 -1.16
CA SER A 158 14.92 11.18 -2.00
C SER A 158 16.32 10.54 -2.11
N GLY A 159 16.84 10.47 -3.33
CA GLY A 159 18.18 9.94 -3.60
C GLY A 159 18.27 8.42 -3.69
N VAL A 160 17.19 7.68 -3.48
CA VAL A 160 17.19 6.23 -3.71
C VAL A 160 17.14 5.95 -5.21
N VAL A 161 18.10 5.16 -5.66
CA VAL A 161 18.15 4.64 -7.04
C VAL A 161 17.72 3.19 -7.07
N PHE A 162 17.06 2.79 -8.14
CA PHE A 162 16.49 1.46 -8.32
C PHE A 162 17.06 0.81 -9.59
N PRO A 163 18.36 0.41 -9.58
CA PRO A 163 18.99 -0.24 -10.72
C PRO A 163 18.39 -1.62 -10.95
N ILE A 164 18.31 -2.00 -12.22
CA ILE A 164 17.80 -3.28 -12.70
C ILE A 164 18.76 -3.85 -13.72
N ILE A 165 18.93 -5.16 -13.72
CA ILE A 165 19.69 -5.91 -14.71
C ILE A 165 18.82 -7.01 -15.29
N THR A 166 18.84 -7.15 -16.62
CA THR A 166 18.33 -8.32 -17.32
C THR A 166 19.52 -9.17 -17.76
N MET A 167 19.63 -10.40 -17.24
CA MET A 167 20.69 -11.35 -17.60
C MET A 167 20.30 -12.09 -18.87
N GLN A 168 21.28 -12.25 -19.75
CA GLN A 168 21.07 -12.78 -21.10
C GLN A 168 22.08 -13.83 -21.44
N SER A 169 21.68 -14.76 -22.31
CA SER A 169 22.59 -15.68 -23.01
C SER A 169 22.61 -15.38 -24.50
N GLU A 170 23.79 -15.36 -25.08
CA GLU A 170 24.01 -15.22 -26.52
C GLU A 170 24.63 -16.50 -27.10
N GLY A 171 24.05 -17.01 -28.16
CA GLY A 171 24.58 -18.16 -28.87
C GLY A 171 25.91 -17.88 -29.61
N ASN A 172 26.64 -18.93 -29.97
CA ASN A 172 27.85 -18.83 -30.75
C ASN A 172 27.52 -18.95 -32.24
N GLY A 173 27.79 -17.92 -33.05
CA GLY A 173 27.63 -17.96 -34.51
C GLY A 173 27.06 -16.68 -35.11
N LYS A 174 27.11 -16.57 -36.46
CA LYS A 174 26.68 -15.36 -37.20
C LYS A 174 25.15 -15.12 -37.15
N SER A 175 24.37 -16.09 -36.76
CA SER A 175 22.90 -15.99 -36.65
C SER A 175 22.42 -16.25 -35.21
N ALA A 176 23.31 -16.14 -34.22
CA ALA A 176 22.97 -16.41 -32.84
C ALA A 176 22.17 -15.24 -32.25
N GLY A 177 20.97 -15.56 -31.77
CA GLY A 177 20.13 -14.62 -31.03
C GLY A 177 20.55 -14.46 -29.57
N THR A 178 20.08 -13.40 -28.94
CA THR A 178 20.18 -13.18 -27.50
C THR A 178 18.85 -13.54 -26.86
N ASN A 179 18.87 -14.31 -25.77
CA ASN A 179 17.68 -14.68 -25.00
C ASN A 179 17.80 -14.14 -23.58
N ASN A 180 16.72 -13.58 -23.05
CA ASN A 180 16.65 -13.21 -21.65
C ASN A 180 16.56 -14.50 -20.81
N VAL A 181 17.45 -14.64 -19.83
CA VAL A 181 17.50 -15.77 -18.91
C VAL A 181 16.90 -15.42 -17.57
N TYR A 182 17.15 -14.20 -17.10
CA TYR A 182 16.57 -13.69 -15.86
C TYR A 182 16.30 -12.19 -16.01
N GLU A 183 15.04 -11.81 -15.90
CA GLU A 183 14.60 -10.42 -16.07
C GLU A 183 14.41 -9.73 -14.73
N ASN A 184 14.55 -8.40 -14.73
CA ASN A 184 14.24 -7.53 -13.60
C ASN A 184 15.00 -7.86 -12.31
N TYR A 185 16.24 -8.32 -12.42
CA TYR A 185 17.11 -8.53 -11.26
C TYR A 185 17.42 -7.19 -10.58
N SER A 186 17.06 -7.07 -9.30
CA SER A 186 17.28 -5.88 -8.49
C SER A 186 17.37 -6.23 -7.01
N HIS A 187 18.10 -5.44 -6.24
CA HIS A 187 18.13 -5.54 -4.77
C HIS A 187 17.06 -4.70 -4.08
N ILE A 188 16.06 -4.17 -4.82
CA ILE A 188 14.99 -3.34 -4.23
C ILE A 188 14.19 -4.11 -3.17
N GLY A 189 13.90 -5.38 -3.39
CA GLY A 189 13.21 -6.21 -2.40
C GLY A 189 14.00 -6.40 -1.11
N ILE A 190 15.33 -6.55 -1.22
CA ILE A 190 16.22 -6.60 -0.05
C ILE A 190 16.22 -5.26 0.68
N LYS A 191 16.36 -4.14 -0.07
CA LYS A 191 16.35 -2.77 0.50
C LYS A 191 15.01 -2.44 1.17
N ALA A 192 13.91 -2.96 0.65
CA ALA A 192 12.57 -2.77 1.21
C ALA A 192 12.30 -3.66 2.44
N GLY A 193 13.17 -4.64 2.73
CA GLY A 193 12.94 -5.61 3.81
C GLY A 193 11.80 -6.58 3.48
N CYS A 194 11.68 -7.00 2.21
CA CYS A 194 10.70 -8.02 1.79
C CYS A 194 10.99 -9.36 2.48
N ASP A 195 9.93 -10.09 2.84
CA ASP A 195 10.05 -11.43 3.41
C ASP A 195 10.54 -12.44 2.35
N ASN A 196 10.17 -12.19 1.08
CA ASN A 196 10.55 -13.02 -0.06
C ASN A 196 11.28 -12.20 -1.15
N PRO A 197 12.51 -11.73 -0.90
CA PRO A 197 13.22 -10.84 -1.83
C PRO A 197 13.56 -11.51 -3.18
N HIS A 198 13.55 -12.85 -3.26
CA HIS A 198 13.74 -13.59 -4.51
C HIS A 198 12.56 -13.42 -5.50
N LEU A 199 11.39 -13.01 -5.02
CA LEU A 199 10.22 -12.70 -5.84
C LEU A 199 10.23 -11.25 -6.36
N THR A 200 11.28 -10.46 -6.11
CA THR A 200 11.39 -9.07 -6.60
C THR A 200 11.01 -8.90 -8.07
N PRO A 201 11.45 -9.75 -9.03
CA PRO A 201 11.04 -9.61 -10.43
C PRO A 201 9.52 -9.64 -10.62
N ALA A 202 8.83 -10.54 -9.93
CA ALA A 202 7.36 -10.64 -9.99
C ALA A 202 6.69 -9.40 -9.37
N TYR A 203 7.22 -8.90 -8.25
CA TYR A 203 6.72 -7.68 -7.62
C TYR A 203 6.86 -6.47 -8.54
N LEU A 204 8.03 -6.30 -9.19
CA LEU A 204 8.24 -5.20 -10.13
C LEU A 204 7.30 -5.29 -11.32
N ASN A 205 7.07 -6.49 -11.87
CA ASN A 205 6.12 -6.71 -12.95
C ASN A 205 4.69 -6.29 -12.53
N ASN A 206 4.25 -6.66 -11.31
CA ASN A 206 2.95 -6.27 -10.83
C ASN A 206 2.83 -4.77 -10.58
N LEU A 207 3.85 -4.14 -9.99
CA LEU A 207 3.88 -2.68 -9.77
C LEU A 207 3.85 -1.91 -11.10
N CYS A 208 4.55 -2.39 -12.13
CA CYS A 208 4.48 -1.83 -13.49
C CYS A 208 3.09 -2.04 -14.11
N ARG A 209 2.49 -3.22 -13.96
CA ARG A 209 1.13 -3.52 -14.44
C ARG A 209 0.10 -2.60 -13.81
N LEU A 210 0.28 -2.27 -12.53
CA LEU A 210 -0.58 -1.33 -11.79
C LEU A 210 -0.33 0.14 -12.15
N GLY A 211 0.66 0.41 -13.00
CA GLY A 211 1.02 1.76 -13.44
C GLY A 211 1.73 2.60 -12.37
N LEU A 212 2.18 1.99 -11.27
CA LEU A 212 2.88 2.70 -10.19
C LEU A 212 4.34 2.99 -10.55
N CYS A 213 4.92 2.17 -11.39
CA CYS A 213 6.26 2.34 -11.92
C CYS A 213 6.34 1.83 -13.36
N GLU A 214 7.48 2.07 -13.98
CA GLU A 214 7.84 1.57 -15.31
C GLU A 214 9.33 1.24 -15.38
N ILE A 215 9.69 0.34 -16.27
CA ILE A 215 11.08 -0.01 -16.60
C ILE A 215 11.29 0.42 -18.05
N PRO A 216 11.86 1.62 -18.29
CA PRO A 216 11.97 2.17 -19.62
C PRO A 216 12.99 1.40 -20.46
N ASN A 217 12.61 0.98 -21.66
CA ASN A 217 13.48 0.26 -22.58
C ASN A 217 14.67 1.11 -23.02
N GLY A 218 15.87 0.53 -22.97
CA GLY A 218 17.10 1.16 -23.45
C GLY A 218 17.58 2.36 -22.63
N GLN A 219 16.99 2.60 -21.48
CA GLN A 219 17.40 3.65 -20.54
C GLN A 219 18.03 3.06 -19.30
N TYR A 220 19.11 3.69 -18.82
CA TYR A 220 19.84 3.26 -17.63
C TYR A 220 20.51 4.46 -16.96
N TYR A 221 20.94 4.31 -15.71
CA TYR A 221 21.72 5.34 -15.01
C TYR A 221 23.10 5.46 -15.63
N PHE A 222 23.55 6.69 -15.92
CA PHE A 222 24.91 6.95 -16.45
C PHE A 222 26.01 6.66 -15.42
N ILE A 223 25.65 6.70 -14.12
CA ILE A 223 26.59 6.42 -13.02
C ILE A 223 26.69 4.90 -12.88
N GLU A 224 27.81 4.33 -13.35
CA GLU A 224 28.07 2.89 -13.38
C GLU A 224 28.02 2.25 -11.98
N GLU A 225 28.47 2.98 -10.97
CA GLU A 225 28.55 2.56 -9.58
C GLU A 225 27.19 2.12 -9.01
N HIS A 226 26.08 2.63 -9.54
CA HIS A 226 24.74 2.21 -9.13
C HIS A 226 24.45 0.73 -9.37
N TYR A 227 25.18 0.10 -10.32
CA TYR A 227 25.01 -1.30 -10.67
C TYR A 227 26.02 -2.25 -10.01
N ASN A 228 27.04 -1.71 -9.33
CA ASN A 228 28.14 -2.52 -8.79
C ASN A 228 27.67 -3.63 -7.85
N ASP A 229 26.73 -3.33 -6.97
CA ASP A 229 26.19 -4.32 -6.02
C ASP A 229 25.47 -5.48 -6.73
N LEU A 230 24.78 -5.18 -7.84
CA LEU A 230 24.11 -6.20 -8.63
C LEU A 230 25.12 -7.05 -9.41
N LEU A 231 26.10 -6.39 -10.06
CA LEU A 231 27.11 -7.03 -10.91
C LEU A 231 28.09 -7.88 -10.11
N SER A 232 28.38 -7.52 -8.86
CA SER A 232 29.28 -8.26 -7.98
C SER A 232 28.58 -9.35 -7.16
N SER A 233 27.26 -9.50 -7.28
CA SER A 233 26.49 -10.45 -6.49
C SER A 233 26.82 -11.90 -6.85
N ASP A 234 26.81 -12.78 -5.84
CA ASP A 234 26.98 -14.22 -6.02
C ASP A 234 25.90 -14.82 -6.92
N PHE A 235 24.67 -14.28 -6.83
CA PHE A 235 23.54 -14.71 -7.64
C PHE A 235 23.82 -14.49 -9.13
N LEU A 236 24.21 -13.28 -9.55
CA LEU A 236 24.54 -13.00 -10.95
C LEU A 236 25.75 -13.82 -11.41
N ASN A 237 26.80 -13.93 -10.57
CA ASN A 237 27.99 -14.71 -10.87
C ASN A 237 27.69 -16.21 -11.03
N GLY A 238 26.71 -16.74 -10.30
CA GLY A 238 26.19 -18.10 -10.47
C GLY A 238 25.58 -18.30 -11.85
N PHE A 239 24.65 -17.44 -12.26
CA PHE A 239 24.06 -17.46 -13.61
C PHE A 239 25.09 -17.33 -14.71
N LYS A 240 26.06 -16.42 -14.56
CA LYS A 240 27.16 -16.26 -15.51
C LYS A 240 27.92 -17.56 -15.72
N LYS A 241 28.33 -18.22 -14.64
CA LYS A 241 29.06 -19.49 -14.71
C LYS A 241 28.25 -20.59 -15.39
N GLU A 242 26.93 -20.69 -15.09
CA GLU A 242 26.04 -21.66 -15.69
C GLU A 242 25.90 -21.45 -17.20
N ILE A 243 25.67 -20.21 -17.64
CA ILE A 243 25.56 -19.87 -19.05
C ILE A 243 26.88 -20.16 -19.79
N GLU A 244 28.00 -19.76 -19.24
CA GLU A 244 29.33 -19.96 -19.85
C GLU A 244 29.73 -21.46 -19.91
N SER A 245 29.34 -22.24 -18.88
CA SER A 245 29.57 -23.70 -18.88
C SER A 245 28.74 -24.45 -19.94
N SER A 246 27.63 -23.86 -20.35
CA SER A 246 26.80 -24.38 -21.46
C SER A 246 27.32 -23.99 -22.85
N GLY A 247 28.50 -23.34 -22.93
CA GLY A 247 29.09 -22.93 -24.18
C GLY A 247 28.47 -21.68 -24.81
N LEU A 248 27.61 -20.96 -24.05
CA LEU A 248 27.01 -19.69 -24.46
C LEU A 248 27.81 -18.51 -23.89
N LYS A 249 27.56 -17.31 -24.42
CA LYS A 249 28.13 -16.08 -23.86
C LYS A 249 27.14 -15.44 -22.90
N PHE A 250 27.63 -15.06 -21.73
CA PHE A 250 26.85 -14.24 -20.80
C PHE A 250 26.84 -12.78 -21.26
N LYS A 251 25.67 -12.18 -21.27
CA LYS A 251 25.44 -10.74 -21.47
C LYS A 251 24.44 -10.21 -20.41
N TYR A 252 24.35 -8.92 -20.30
CA TYR A 252 23.32 -8.26 -19.51
C TYR A 252 22.97 -6.90 -20.08
N ASP A 253 21.71 -6.51 -19.88
CA ASP A 253 21.23 -5.16 -20.14
C ASP A 253 20.98 -4.44 -18.82
N LYS A 254 21.39 -3.16 -18.77
CA LYS A 254 21.12 -2.27 -17.66
C LYS A 254 19.81 -1.53 -17.88
N SER A 255 19.05 -1.35 -16.81
CA SER A 255 17.85 -0.54 -16.77
C SER A 255 17.65 0.04 -15.37
N TYR A 256 16.53 0.66 -15.11
CA TYR A 256 16.15 1.15 -13.78
C TYR A 256 14.62 1.15 -13.62
N LEU A 257 14.15 1.17 -12.38
CA LEU A 257 12.75 1.38 -12.08
C LEU A 257 12.48 2.88 -12.00
N HIS A 258 11.57 3.37 -12.83
CA HIS A 258 11.07 4.73 -12.79
C HIS A 258 9.72 4.78 -12.06
N ILE A 259 9.61 5.64 -11.05
CA ILE A 259 8.35 5.83 -10.34
C ILE A 259 7.48 6.82 -11.11
N THR A 260 6.31 6.39 -11.56
CA THR A 260 5.37 7.22 -12.33
C THR A 260 4.76 8.34 -11.48
N THR A 261 4.10 9.29 -12.13
CA THR A 261 3.31 10.30 -11.42
C THR A 261 2.20 9.67 -10.58
N LEU A 262 1.53 8.63 -11.11
CA LEU A 262 0.53 7.86 -10.37
C LEU A 262 1.15 7.17 -9.15
N GLY A 263 2.33 6.54 -9.32
CA GLY A 263 3.06 5.88 -8.23
C GLY A 263 3.44 6.84 -7.11
N LYS A 264 3.91 8.04 -7.44
CA LYS A 264 4.22 9.09 -6.45
C LYS A 264 2.96 9.57 -5.72
N GLN A 265 1.87 9.78 -6.44
CA GLN A 265 0.60 10.18 -5.84
C GLN A 265 0.04 9.06 -4.94
N PHE A 266 0.10 7.81 -5.39
CA PHE A 266 -0.30 6.65 -4.62
C PHE A 266 0.52 6.52 -3.33
N ALA A 267 1.85 6.57 -3.42
CA ALA A 267 2.73 6.51 -2.26
C ALA A 267 2.42 7.65 -1.27
N LYS A 268 2.27 8.89 -1.75
CA LYS A 268 1.92 10.05 -0.91
C LYS A 268 0.58 9.87 -0.18
N ALA A 269 -0.41 9.22 -0.81
CA ALA A 269 -1.73 9.03 -0.21
C ALA A 269 -1.81 7.80 0.71
N CYS A 270 -0.99 6.77 0.44
CA CYS A 270 -1.14 5.45 1.05
C CYS A 270 0.04 5.03 1.94
N THR A 271 1.14 5.83 2.03
CA THR A 271 2.28 5.50 2.91
C THR A 271 2.48 6.54 4.01
N ASN A 272 3.25 6.16 5.04
CA ASN A 272 3.60 7.03 6.17
C ASN A 272 4.88 7.81 5.86
N LYS A 273 4.77 8.94 5.19
CA LYS A 273 5.89 9.93 5.13
C LYS A 273 5.35 11.34 5.02
#